data_941ec4419bbb59d4f9adb8c7e43a7f47
#
_entry.id   941ec4419bbb59d4f9adb8c7e43a7f47
#
_cell.length_a   1.000
_cell.length_b   1.000
_cell.length_c   1.000
_cell.angle_alpha   90.00
_cell.angle_beta   90.00
_cell.angle_gamma   90.00
#
_symmetry.space_group_name_H-M   'P 1'
#
loop_
_entity.id
_entity.type
_entity.pdbx_description
1 polymer ?
#
loop_
_entity_poly.entity_id
_entity_poly.type
_entity_poly.pdbx_seq_one_letter_code
_entity_poly.pdbx_strand_id
1 'polypeptide(L)'
;LCPRDWLLRGDKCYWLSKGPNNWNWSRDDCWGKRSRLLMLQSQEELDFIQNVTQDGKNVWIGLKVTPPGGKWTWVDGSPLDPARFPVSGSVDGNSCGCIRGRRIESQKCSGSFRWICQKEAAV
;
A
#
# COMPACT_ATOMS: atom_id res chain seq x y z
N LEU A 1 -9.44 -16.69 -9.15
CA LEU A 1 -9.04 -17.42 -7.93
C LEU A 1 -7.74 -16.86 -7.38
N CYS A 2 -7.58 -16.95 -6.07
CA CYS A 2 -6.39 -16.46 -5.37
C CYS A 2 -5.60 -17.62 -4.78
N PRO A 3 -4.27 -17.44 -4.61
CA PRO A 3 -3.49 -18.43 -3.86
C PRO A 3 -4.00 -18.59 -2.43
N ARG A 4 -3.58 -19.68 -1.78
CA ARG A 4 -3.89 -19.90 -0.37
C ARG A 4 -3.38 -18.71 0.46
N ASP A 5 -4.18 -18.34 1.46
CA ASP A 5 -3.91 -17.22 2.38
C ASP A 5 -4.03 -15.82 1.77
N TRP A 6 -4.47 -15.75 0.52
CA TRP A 6 -4.81 -14.49 -0.12
C TRP A 6 -6.33 -14.30 -0.12
N LEU A 7 -6.75 -13.04 -0.01
CA LEU A 7 -8.17 -12.67 -0.03
C LEU A 7 -8.59 -12.23 -1.42
N LEU A 8 -9.73 -12.73 -1.89
CA LEU A 8 -10.31 -12.33 -3.17
C LEU A 8 -11.30 -11.17 -2.95
N ARG A 9 -11.15 -10.11 -3.73
CA ARG A 9 -12.15 -9.05 -3.83
C ARG A 9 -12.25 -8.64 -5.31
N GLY A 10 -13.41 -8.87 -5.90
CA GLY A 10 -13.56 -8.63 -7.33
C GLY A 10 -12.63 -9.54 -8.13
N ASP A 11 -11.78 -8.94 -8.95
CA ASP A 11 -10.80 -9.63 -9.77
C ASP A 11 -9.38 -9.56 -9.21
N LYS A 12 -9.23 -9.20 -7.94
CA LYS A 12 -7.93 -9.01 -7.31
C LYS A 12 -7.74 -9.84 -6.07
N CYS A 13 -6.48 -10.19 -5.82
CA CYS A 13 -6.04 -10.93 -4.65
C CYS A 13 -5.19 -10.03 -3.76
N TYR A 14 -5.39 -10.15 -2.44
CA TYR A 14 -4.72 -9.34 -1.43
C TYR A 14 -4.08 -10.21 -0.36
N TRP A 15 -2.88 -9.84 0.07
CA TRP A 15 -2.17 -10.55 1.12
C TRP A 15 -1.63 -9.56 2.15
N LEU A 16 -2.03 -9.73 3.41
CA LEU A 16 -1.55 -8.92 4.53
C LEU A 16 -0.41 -9.64 5.22
N SER A 17 0.72 -8.96 5.40
CA SER A 17 1.90 -9.53 6.08
C SER A 17 1.59 -9.84 7.54
N LYS A 18 2.32 -10.80 8.09
CA LYS A 18 2.18 -11.18 9.50
C LYS A 18 3.05 -10.32 10.40
N GLY A 19 4.24 -9.98 9.95
CA GLY A 19 5.18 -9.17 10.69
C GLY A 19 5.49 -7.86 9.99
N PRO A 20 6.17 -6.93 10.67
CA PRO A 20 6.50 -5.63 10.10
C PRO A 20 7.86 -5.61 9.42
N ASN A 21 8.04 -4.66 8.50
CA ASN A 21 9.34 -4.33 7.92
C ASN A 21 9.29 -2.91 7.34
N ASN A 22 10.42 -2.44 6.82
CA ASN A 22 10.47 -1.13 6.17
C ASN A 22 9.82 -1.19 4.78
N TRP A 23 9.58 -0.01 4.19
CA TRP A 23 8.84 0.07 2.93
C TRP A 23 9.57 -0.63 1.77
N ASN A 24 10.89 -0.43 1.65
CA ASN A 24 11.65 -1.04 0.55
C ASN A 24 11.63 -2.56 0.63
N TRP A 25 11.80 -3.11 1.83
CA TRP A 25 11.73 -4.56 2.04
C TRP A 25 10.35 -5.09 1.68
N SER A 26 9.30 -4.37 2.08
CA SER A 26 7.91 -4.75 1.80
C SER A 26 7.61 -4.75 0.30
N ARG A 27 8.09 -3.71 -0.42
CA ARG A 27 7.97 -3.65 -1.87
C ARG A 27 8.62 -4.86 -2.54
N ASP A 28 9.83 -5.20 -2.11
CA ASP A 28 10.57 -6.32 -2.68
C ASP A 28 9.92 -7.66 -2.35
N ASP A 29 9.36 -7.79 -1.15
CA ASP A 29 8.62 -9.00 -0.77
C ASP A 29 7.40 -9.22 -1.66
N CYS A 30 6.61 -8.18 -1.91
CA CYS A 30 5.47 -8.29 -2.82
C CYS A 30 5.93 -8.66 -4.23
N TRP A 31 7.00 -8.04 -4.71
CA TRP A 31 7.56 -8.37 -6.01
C TRP A 31 7.99 -9.84 -6.09
N GLY A 32 8.62 -10.36 -5.04
CA GLY A 32 9.00 -11.76 -4.95
C GLY A 32 7.81 -12.73 -4.95
N LYS A 33 6.63 -12.25 -4.55
CA LYS A 33 5.36 -12.99 -4.59
C LYS A 33 4.61 -12.79 -5.90
N ARG A 34 5.25 -12.24 -6.92
CA ARG A 34 4.64 -11.90 -8.22
C ARG A 34 3.45 -10.97 -8.06
N SER A 35 3.60 -10.02 -7.16
CA SER A 35 2.57 -9.04 -6.82
C SER A 35 3.21 -7.67 -6.64
N ARG A 36 2.43 -6.70 -6.20
CA ARG A 36 2.93 -5.35 -5.89
C ARG A 36 2.35 -4.90 -4.57
N LEU A 37 3.05 -3.99 -3.89
CA LEU A 37 2.43 -3.24 -2.81
C LEU A 37 1.14 -2.59 -3.33
N LEU A 38 0.12 -2.57 -2.50
CA LEU A 38 -1.22 -2.12 -2.84
C LEU A 38 -1.22 -0.75 -3.52
N MET A 39 -1.86 -0.66 -4.68
CA MET A 39 -2.19 0.59 -5.35
C MET A 39 -3.70 0.77 -5.28
N LEU A 40 -4.14 1.85 -4.63
CA LEU A 40 -5.56 2.12 -4.47
C LEU A 40 -6.17 2.69 -5.74
N GLN A 41 -7.30 2.15 -6.14
CA GLN A 41 -8.03 2.59 -7.32
C GLN A 41 -9.41 3.15 -6.98
N SER A 42 -9.93 2.87 -5.78
CA SER A 42 -11.26 3.33 -5.39
C SER A 42 -11.36 3.48 -3.88
N GLN A 43 -12.33 4.26 -3.44
CA GLN A 43 -12.66 4.41 -2.02
C GLN A 43 -13.15 3.09 -1.44
N GLU A 44 -13.88 2.31 -2.23
CA GLU A 44 -14.38 0.99 -1.80
C GLU A 44 -13.23 0.03 -1.50
N GLU A 45 -12.16 0.11 -2.27
CA GLU A 45 -10.95 -0.69 -2.02
C GLU A 45 -10.31 -0.29 -0.70
N LEU A 46 -10.20 1.01 -0.43
CA LEU A 46 -9.66 1.51 0.84
C LEU A 46 -10.51 1.01 2.02
N ASP A 47 -11.84 1.06 1.89
CA ASP A 47 -12.75 0.56 2.92
C ASP A 47 -12.55 -0.94 3.15
N PHE A 48 -12.35 -1.71 2.09
CA PHE A 48 -12.07 -3.14 2.19
C PHE A 48 -10.77 -3.38 2.96
N ILE A 49 -9.71 -2.66 2.64
CA ILE A 49 -8.42 -2.81 3.31
C ILE A 49 -8.55 -2.44 4.80
N GLN A 50 -9.31 -1.40 5.11
CA GLN A 50 -9.55 -1.03 6.49
C GLN A 50 -10.23 -2.17 7.27
N ASN A 51 -11.22 -2.83 6.67
CA ASN A 51 -11.89 -3.95 7.28
C ASN A 51 -10.95 -5.14 7.50
N VAL A 52 -10.05 -5.39 6.56
CA VAL A 52 -9.08 -6.49 6.66
C VAL A 52 -8.07 -6.25 7.78
N THR A 53 -7.61 -5.02 7.95
CA THR A 53 -6.59 -4.69 8.93
C THR A 53 -7.13 -4.48 10.34
N GLN A 54 -8.32 -3.98 10.51
CA GLN A 54 -9.15 -3.83 11.71
C GLN A 54 -8.52 -3.15 12.94
N ASP A 55 -7.21 -3.22 13.14
CA ASP A 55 -6.56 -2.77 14.38
C ASP A 55 -6.17 -1.29 14.36
N GLY A 56 -6.45 -0.58 13.27
CA GLY A 56 -6.12 0.84 13.12
C GLY A 56 -4.64 1.15 13.06
N LYS A 57 -3.78 0.13 12.99
CA LYS A 57 -2.32 0.32 12.90
C LYS A 57 -1.90 0.56 11.47
N ASN A 58 -0.74 1.19 11.31
CA ASN A 58 -0.19 1.51 10.00
C ASN A 58 0.08 0.27 9.17
N VAL A 59 -0.25 0.34 7.88
CA VAL A 59 0.05 -0.70 6.88
C VAL A 59 0.62 -0.03 5.64
N TRP A 60 1.81 -0.44 5.23
CA TRP A 60 2.44 0.08 4.02
C TRP A 60 1.61 -0.22 2.78
N ILE A 61 1.48 0.79 1.92
CA ILE A 61 0.92 0.65 0.57
C ILE A 61 1.95 1.10 -0.47
N GLY A 62 1.66 0.89 -1.72
CA GLY A 62 2.60 1.13 -2.83
C GLY A 62 2.75 2.59 -3.23
N LEU A 63 2.94 3.47 -2.25
CA LEU A 63 3.01 4.91 -2.45
C LEU A 63 4.30 5.45 -1.87
N LYS A 64 5.05 6.24 -2.65
CA LYS A 64 6.33 6.78 -2.25
C LYS A 64 6.55 8.15 -2.90
N VAL A 65 7.23 9.03 -2.18
CA VAL A 65 7.71 10.30 -2.75
C VAL A 65 8.93 10.02 -3.61
N THR A 66 8.91 10.49 -4.85
CA THR A 66 10.02 10.32 -5.80
C THR A 66 10.75 11.64 -6.02
N PRO A 67 12.10 11.65 -5.90
CA PRO A 67 12.88 12.81 -6.29
C PRO A 67 13.01 12.89 -7.83
N PRO A 68 13.29 14.05 -8.40
CA PRO A 68 13.25 15.35 -7.73
C PRO A 68 11.82 15.88 -7.67
N GLY A 69 11.54 16.85 -6.84
CA GLY A 69 10.24 17.50 -6.81
C GLY A 69 9.26 17.01 -5.77
N GLY A 70 9.55 15.88 -5.10
CA GLY A 70 8.78 15.45 -3.94
C GLY A 70 7.34 15.07 -4.23
N LYS A 71 7.07 14.47 -5.38
CA LYS A 71 5.71 14.05 -5.76
C LYS A 71 5.44 12.62 -5.34
N TRP A 72 4.21 12.38 -4.88
CA TRP A 72 3.74 11.05 -4.56
C TRP A 72 3.53 10.24 -5.83
N THR A 73 4.09 9.04 -5.86
CA THR A 73 4.04 8.14 -7.01
C THR A 73 3.72 6.73 -6.53
N TRP A 74 2.84 6.05 -7.25
CA TRP A 74 2.55 4.63 -7.02
C TRP A 74 3.71 3.78 -7.54
N VAL A 75 3.79 2.52 -7.05
CA VAL A 75 4.89 1.60 -7.43
C VAL A 75 4.94 1.27 -8.92
N ASP A 76 3.88 1.50 -9.67
CA ASP A 76 3.87 1.33 -11.12
C ASP A 76 4.34 2.58 -11.88
N GLY A 77 4.72 3.63 -11.17
CA GLY A 77 5.17 4.88 -11.75
C GLY A 77 4.06 5.90 -11.99
N SER A 78 2.80 5.54 -11.80
CA SER A 78 1.70 6.48 -12.00
C SER A 78 1.64 7.52 -10.87
N PRO A 79 1.20 8.75 -11.17
CA PRO A 79 1.10 9.78 -10.14
C PRO A 79 -0.12 9.56 -9.24
N LEU A 80 0.01 9.98 -7.98
CA LEU A 80 -1.12 10.04 -7.07
C LEU A 80 -2.02 11.21 -7.46
N ASP A 81 -3.33 10.97 -7.48
CA ASP A 81 -4.33 12.05 -7.57
C ASP A 81 -4.73 12.46 -6.14
N PRO A 82 -4.22 13.62 -5.65
CA PRO A 82 -4.47 14.03 -4.28
C PRO A 82 -5.93 14.43 -4.01
N ALA A 83 -6.70 14.69 -5.05
CA ALA A 83 -8.13 14.97 -4.89
C ALA A 83 -8.90 13.69 -4.55
N ARG A 84 -8.48 12.56 -5.11
CA ARG A 84 -9.10 11.26 -4.82
C ARG A 84 -8.61 10.66 -3.52
N PHE A 85 -7.29 10.75 -3.28
CA PHE A 85 -6.64 10.13 -2.12
C PHE A 85 -5.73 11.16 -1.45
N PRO A 86 -6.29 12.02 -0.57
CA PRO A 86 -5.45 12.96 0.18
C PRO A 86 -4.48 12.22 1.10
N VAL A 87 -3.26 12.74 1.21
CA VAL A 87 -2.24 12.20 2.09
C VAL A 87 -1.99 13.18 3.22
N SER A 88 -2.08 12.70 4.45
CA SER A 88 -1.80 13.51 5.66
C SER A 88 -0.35 13.34 6.10
N GLY A 89 0.20 14.37 6.73
CA GLY A 89 1.53 14.33 7.33
C GLY A 89 2.58 15.04 6.52
N SER A 90 3.78 15.12 7.09
CA SER A 90 4.90 15.81 6.48
C SER A 90 5.45 15.03 5.28
N VAL A 91 5.88 15.77 4.27
CA VAL A 91 6.43 15.17 3.05
C VAL A 91 7.87 15.62 2.87
N ASP A 92 8.77 14.67 2.74
CA ASP A 92 10.17 14.91 2.38
C ASP A 92 10.64 13.82 1.42
N GLY A 93 11.91 13.85 1.02
CA GLY A 93 12.46 12.89 0.06
C GLY A 93 12.48 11.44 0.55
N ASN A 94 12.17 11.20 1.82
CA ASN A 94 12.18 9.88 2.43
C ASN A 94 10.81 9.50 3.01
N SER A 95 9.74 9.96 2.36
CA SER A 95 8.36 9.70 2.76
C SER A 95 7.76 8.56 1.95
N CYS A 96 7.07 7.66 2.64
CA CYS A 96 6.31 6.56 2.06
C CYS A 96 4.90 6.56 2.61
N GLY A 97 3.96 6.03 1.86
CA GLY A 97 2.55 6.05 2.22
C GLY A 97 2.11 4.80 2.96
N CYS A 98 1.29 4.99 3.97
CA CYS A 98 0.63 3.89 4.66
C CYS A 98 -0.84 4.23 4.88
N ILE A 99 -1.63 3.18 5.11
CA ILE A 99 -3.02 3.33 5.56
C ILE A 99 -3.05 3.23 7.07
N ARG A 100 -3.72 4.19 7.70
CA ARG A 100 -4.03 4.15 9.12
C ARG A 100 -5.50 4.49 9.29
N GLY A 101 -6.30 3.48 9.64
CA GLY A 101 -7.74 3.65 9.66
C GLY A 101 -8.26 3.97 8.26
N ARG A 102 -8.95 5.07 8.10
CA ARG A 102 -9.50 5.53 6.81
C ARG A 102 -8.61 6.53 6.09
N ARG A 103 -7.38 6.72 6.56
CA ARG A 103 -6.50 7.75 6.03
C ARG A 103 -5.27 7.15 5.41
N ILE A 104 -4.77 7.82 4.38
CA ILE A 104 -3.43 7.61 3.88
C ILE A 104 -2.54 8.63 4.57
N GLU A 105 -1.47 8.13 5.20
CA GLU A 105 -0.54 8.97 5.94
C GLU A 105 0.87 8.81 5.44
N SER A 106 1.63 9.90 5.53
CA SER A 106 3.06 9.90 5.25
C SER A 106 3.81 9.40 6.47
N GLN A 107 4.72 8.46 6.25
CA GLN A 107 5.64 7.96 7.27
C GLN A 107 7.04 7.90 6.68
N LYS A 108 8.05 7.88 7.54
CA LYS A 108 9.42 7.65 7.08
C LYS A 108 9.52 6.25 6.49
N CYS A 109 10.09 6.12 5.31
CA CYS A 109 10.23 4.84 4.62
C CYS A 109 10.99 3.80 5.45
N SER A 110 11.84 4.24 6.37
CA SER A 110 12.58 3.37 7.31
C SER A 110 11.73 2.84 8.46
N GLY A 111 10.50 3.34 8.62
CA GLY A 111 9.59 2.84 9.64
C GLY A 111 9.25 1.38 9.42
N SER A 112 8.84 0.69 10.48
CA SER A 112 8.58 -0.74 10.45
C SER A 112 7.08 -0.99 10.66
N PHE A 113 6.39 -1.39 9.59
CA PHE A 113 4.96 -1.67 9.61
C PHE A 113 4.64 -2.92 8.80
N ARG A 114 3.47 -3.50 9.02
CA ARG A 114 2.94 -4.53 8.13
C ARG A 114 2.71 -3.92 6.75
N TRP A 115 2.52 -4.75 5.76
CA TRP A 115 2.28 -4.31 4.40
C TRP A 115 1.25 -5.20 3.74
N ILE A 116 0.70 -4.72 2.63
CA ILE A 116 -0.29 -5.48 1.88
C ILE A 116 0.11 -5.56 0.41
N CYS A 117 0.10 -6.77 -0.12
CA CYS A 117 0.37 -7.05 -1.52
C CYS A 117 -0.93 -7.22 -2.29
N GLN A 118 -0.91 -6.90 -3.56
CA GLN A 118 -2.06 -6.99 -4.46
C GLN A 118 -1.62 -7.55 -5.80
N LYS A 119 -2.44 -8.41 -6.38
CA LYS A 119 -2.26 -8.88 -7.76
C LYS A 119 -3.60 -9.27 -8.37
N GLU A 120 -3.61 -9.43 -9.69
CA GLU A 120 -4.78 -9.90 -10.39
C GLU A 120 -5.09 -11.34 -9.99
N ALA A 121 -6.38 -11.64 -9.85
CA ALA A 121 -6.81 -13.01 -9.61
C ALA A 121 -6.64 -13.84 -10.88
N ALA A 122 -6.27 -15.11 -10.70
CA ALA A 122 -6.21 -16.05 -11.83
C ALA A 122 -7.62 -16.38 -12.31
N VAL A 123 -7.74 -16.57 -13.60
CA VAL A 123 -9.01 -16.92 -14.23
C VAL A 123 -9.42 -18.36 -13.91
#